data_e94a511213f386f4bb6743e7c45f035e
#
_entry.id   e94a511213f386f4bb6743e7c45f035e
#
_cell.length_a   1.000
_cell.length_b   1.000
_cell.length_c   1.000
_cell.angle_alpha   90.00
_cell.angle_beta   90.00
_cell.angle_gamma   90.00
#
_symmetry.space_group_name_H-M   'P 1'
#
loop_
_entity.id
_entity.type
_entity.pdbx_description
1 polymer ?
#
loop_
_entity_poly.entity_id
_entity_poly.type
_entity_poly.pdbx_seq_one_letter_code
_entity_poly.pdbx_strand_id
1 'polypeptide(L)'
;MIARADAEALDAADPLAPFRDRFLLPEGLVYLDGNSLGALPKESAGRVARVVTREWGEGLVRSWNDAGWIDLPRRVGDKVARLVGAPPGSVVCADSTSVNVFKVLAAALALRPERRTILSEEGNFPTDLYVAEG
;
A
#
# COMPACT_ATOMS: atom_id res chain seq x y z
N MET A 1 18.80 26.12 16.13
CA MET A 1 18.49 24.83 16.79
C MET A 1 17.07 24.96 17.31
N ILE A 2 16.14 24.06 16.93
CA ILE A 2 14.75 24.11 17.41
C ILE A 2 14.74 23.70 18.87
N ALA A 3 14.16 24.53 19.76
CA ALA A 3 14.00 24.20 21.15
C ALA A 3 12.78 23.28 21.35
N ARG A 4 12.74 22.57 22.48
CA ARG A 4 11.62 21.68 22.82
C ARG A 4 10.27 22.43 22.83
N ALA A 5 10.24 23.64 23.36
CA ALA A 5 9.06 24.47 23.39
C ALA A 5 8.51 24.80 21.99
N ASP A 6 9.41 24.97 21.00
CA ASP A 6 9.01 25.22 19.61
C ASP A 6 8.33 23.99 19.01
N ALA A 7 8.85 22.79 19.30
CA ALA A 7 8.25 21.53 18.86
C ALA A 7 6.87 21.30 19.51
N GLU A 8 6.76 21.54 20.83
CA GLU A 8 5.49 21.43 21.56
C GLU A 8 4.42 22.40 21.04
N ALA A 9 4.84 23.61 20.63
CA ALA A 9 3.94 24.57 20.01
C ALA A 9 3.46 24.13 18.63
N LEU A 10 4.34 23.49 17.83
CA LEU A 10 3.97 22.90 16.53
C LEU A 10 3.00 21.74 16.72
N ASP A 11 3.24 20.86 17.68
CA ASP A 11 2.35 19.73 18.00
C ASP A 11 0.96 20.21 18.41
N ALA A 12 0.89 21.28 19.23
CA ALA A 12 -0.38 21.87 19.67
C ALA A 12 -1.18 22.51 18.52
N ALA A 13 -0.48 22.98 17.46
CA ALA A 13 -1.09 23.59 16.29
C ALA A 13 -1.35 22.60 15.14
N ASP A 14 -0.98 21.32 15.29
CA ASP A 14 -1.10 20.33 14.21
C ASP A 14 -2.56 19.95 13.95
N PRO A 15 -3.13 20.30 12.76
CA PRO A 15 -4.49 19.92 12.41
C PRO A 15 -4.67 18.41 12.17
N LEU A 16 -3.57 17.65 12.04
CA LEU A 16 -3.59 16.21 11.85
C LEU A 16 -3.54 15.44 13.16
N ALA A 17 -3.24 16.09 14.29
CA ALA A 17 -3.17 15.44 15.60
C ALA A 17 -4.35 14.51 15.91
N PRO A 18 -5.62 14.87 15.63
CA PRO A 18 -6.78 13.99 15.90
C PRO A 18 -6.79 12.68 15.08
N PHE A 19 -6.07 12.63 13.94
CA PHE A 19 -5.98 11.41 13.13
C PHE A 19 -5.19 10.29 13.80
N ARG A 20 -4.29 10.62 14.74
CA ARG A 20 -3.56 9.63 15.53
C ARG A 20 -4.51 8.67 16.24
N ASP A 21 -5.65 9.16 16.72
CA ASP A 21 -6.63 8.35 17.44
C ASP A 21 -7.35 7.31 16.56
N ARG A 22 -7.17 7.36 15.27
CA ARG A 22 -7.68 6.34 14.33
C ARG A 22 -6.83 5.08 14.31
N PHE A 23 -5.64 5.11 14.89
CA PHE A 23 -4.68 4.01 14.87
C PHE A 23 -4.52 3.37 16.25
N LEU A 24 -4.19 2.08 16.26
CA LEU A 24 -3.74 1.37 17.45
C LEU A 24 -2.23 1.47 17.50
N LEU A 25 -1.72 2.18 18.48
CA LEU A 25 -0.29 2.32 18.76
C LEU A 25 -0.05 1.91 20.21
N PRO A 26 0.99 1.13 20.50
CA PRO A 26 1.40 0.83 21.87
C PRO A 26 1.68 2.10 22.66
N GLU A 27 1.32 2.10 23.94
CA GLU A 27 1.59 3.22 24.83
C GLU A 27 3.10 3.46 24.96
N GLY A 28 3.50 4.72 24.97
CA GLY A 28 4.91 5.12 25.08
C GLY A 28 5.79 4.86 23.85
N LEU A 29 5.25 4.27 22.80
CA LEU A 29 5.98 4.04 21.55
C LEU A 29 5.90 5.24 20.62
N VAL A 30 7.06 5.74 20.19
CA VAL A 30 7.17 6.67 19.05
C VAL A 30 7.46 5.83 17.82
N TYR A 31 6.41 5.64 16.98
CA TYR A 31 6.52 4.82 15.77
C TYR A 31 6.70 5.70 14.54
N LEU A 32 7.88 5.64 13.93
CA LEU A 32 8.26 6.46 12.78
C LEU A 32 8.54 5.65 11.50
N ASP A 33 8.30 4.33 11.53
CA ASP A 33 8.57 3.43 10.41
C ASP A 33 7.28 2.98 9.67
N GLY A 34 6.36 3.91 9.51
CA GLY A 34 5.10 3.66 8.80
C GLY A 34 5.23 3.36 7.31
N ASN A 35 6.40 3.63 6.71
CA ASN A 35 6.73 3.26 5.34
C ASN A 35 7.01 1.75 5.18
N SER A 36 7.62 1.10 6.17
CA SER A 36 7.85 -0.35 6.17
C SER A 36 6.57 -1.11 6.51
N LEU A 37 5.90 -0.72 7.60
CA LEU A 37 4.61 -1.26 8.01
C LEU A 37 3.78 -0.17 8.67
N GLY A 38 2.65 0.18 8.06
CA GLY A 38 1.72 1.17 8.63
C GLY A 38 1.15 0.73 9.97
N ALA A 39 0.92 1.70 10.87
CA ALA A 39 0.21 1.43 12.11
C ALA A 39 -1.20 0.89 11.82
N LEU A 40 -1.70 -0.02 12.67
CA LEU A 40 -3.00 -0.67 12.47
C LEU A 40 -4.16 0.34 12.65
N PRO A 41 -4.96 0.63 11.61
CA PRO A 41 -6.17 1.41 11.79
C PRO A 41 -7.19 0.63 12.66
N LYS A 42 -7.82 1.29 13.62
CA LYS A 42 -8.76 0.65 14.55
C LYS A 42 -9.92 -0.10 13.87
N GLU A 43 -10.36 0.39 12.71
CA GLU A 43 -11.46 -0.21 11.95
C GLU A 43 -11.07 -1.48 11.18
N SER A 44 -9.76 -1.70 10.94
CA SER A 44 -9.29 -2.78 10.05
C SER A 44 -9.62 -4.16 10.57
N ALA A 45 -9.45 -4.41 11.87
CA ALA A 45 -9.74 -5.72 12.48
C ALA A 45 -11.21 -6.12 12.30
N GLY A 46 -12.13 -5.19 12.58
CA GLY A 46 -13.57 -5.42 12.37
C GLY A 46 -13.94 -5.61 10.90
N ARG A 47 -13.27 -4.90 9.98
CA ARG A 47 -13.49 -5.08 8.53
C ARG A 47 -13.03 -6.47 8.08
N VAL A 48 -11.85 -6.89 8.48
CA VAL A 48 -11.31 -8.23 8.14
C VAL A 48 -12.21 -9.33 8.71
N ALA A 49 -12.65 -9.21 9.96
CA ALA A 49 -13.58 -10.16 10.56
C ALA A 49 -14.89 -10.28 9.77
N ARG A 50 -15.45 -9.19 9.28
CA ARG A 50 -16.65 -9.22 8.42
C ARG A 50 -16.40 -9.88 7.07
N VAL A 51 -15.24 -9.65 6.46
CA VAL A 51 -14.89 -10.31 5.20
C VAL A 51 -14.86 -11.83 5.41
N VAL A 52 -14.21 -12.29 6.49
CA VAL A 52 -14.10 -13.72 6.77
C VAL A 52 -15.45 -14.35 7.11
N THR A 53 -16.20 -13.74 8.02
CA THR A 53 -17.43 -14.37 8.55
C THR A 53 -18.62 -14.25 7.62
N ARG A 54 -18.83 -13.08 7.03
CA ARG A 54 -20.01 -12.82 6.20
C ARG A 54 -19.72 -12.98 4.71
N GLU A 55 -18.77 -12.21 4.21
CA GLU A 55 -18.53 -12.20 2.77
C GLU A 55 -18.05 -13.56 2.30
N TRP A 56 -17.07 -14.17 2.97
CA TRP A 56 -16.62 -15.52 2.66
C TRP A 56 -17.53 -16.58 3.26
N GLY A 57 -17.74 -16.58 4.58
CA GLY A 57 -18.44 -17.67 5.29
C GLY A 57 -19.89 -17.85 4.86
N GLU A 58 -20.64 -16.75 4.65
CA GLU A 58 -22.05 -16.79 4.26
C GLU A 58 -22.24 -16.59 2.74
N GLY A 59 -21.48 -15.67 2.14
CA GLY A 59 -21.61 -15.30 0.73
C GLY A 59 -21.00 -16.30 -0.23
N LEU A 60 -19.91 -16.99 0.20
CA LEU A 60 -19.18 -17.97 -0.62
C LEU A 60 -18.79 -17.38 -1.99
N VAL A 61 -18.95 -18.16 -3.06
CA VAL A 61 -18.61 -17.73 -4.43
C VAL A 61 -19.40 -16.49 -4.89
N ARG A 62 -20.61 -16.28 -4.36
CA ARG A 62 -21.42 -15.11 -4.73
C ARG A 62 -20.77 -13.78 -4.35
N SER A 63 -19.91 -13.77 -3.36
CA SER A 63 -19.25 -12.56 -2.87
C SER A 63 -18.30 -11.93 -3.89
N TRP A 64 -17.92 -12.65 -4.93
CA TRP A 64 -17.23 -12.03 -6.06
C TRP A 64 -18.05 -10.87 -6.65
N ASN A 65 -19.36 -11.04 -6.76
CA ASN A 65 -20.29 -10.03 -7.26
C ASN A 65 -20.95 -9.26 -6.10
N ASP A 66 -21.59 -9.96 -5.17
CA ASP A 66 -22.44 -9.33 -4.15
C ASP A 66 -21.66 -8.45 -3.17
N ALA A 67 -20.44 -8.85 -2.79
CA ALA A 67 -19.52 -8.05 -1.98
C ALA A 67 -18.56 -7.21 -2.84
N GLY A 68 -18.60 -7.35 -4.18
CA GLY A 68 -17.80 -6.60 -5.14
C GLY A 68 -16.32 -6.90 -5.07
N TRP A 69 -15.93 -8.14 -4.79
CA TRP A 69 -14.52 -8.55 -4.77
C TRP A 69 -13.86 -8.43 -6.15
N ILE A 70 -14.63 -8.71 -7.22
CA ILE A 70 -14.12 -8.62 -8.60
C ILE A 70 -13.60 -7.21 -8.92
N ASP A 71 -14.23 -6.18 -8.37
CA ASP A 71 -13.87 -4.79 -8.62
C ASP A 71 -12.94 -4.20 -7.55
N LEU A 72 -12.64 -4.95 -6.48
CA LEU A 72 -11.86 -4.45 -5.36
C LEU A 72 -10.48 -3.93 -5.77
N PRO A 73 -9.71 -4.63 -6.62
CA PRO A 73 -8.42 -4.15 -7.09
C PRO A 73 -8.48 -2.78 -7.77
N ARG A 74 -9.51 -2.55 -8.59
CA ARG A 74 -9.75 -1.25 -9.26
C ARG A 74 -10.17 -0.18 -8.28
N ARG A 75 -11.14 -0.46 -7.42
CA ARG A 75 -11.64 0.52 -6.43
C ARG A 75 -10.55 0.98 -5.47
N VAL A 76 -9.65 0.09 -5.08
CA VAL A 76 -8.47 0.45 -4.26
C VAL A 76 -7.47 1.22 -5.11
N GLY A 77 -7.22 0.76 -6.34
CA GLY A 77 -6.36 1.45 -7.29
C GLY A 77 -6.79 2.90 -7.55
N ASP A 78 -8.07 3.17 -7.71
CA ASP A 78 -8.60 4.53 -7.89
C ASP A 78 -8.38 5.44 -6.67
N LYS A 79 -8.34 4.87 -5.46
CA LYS A 79 -7.97 5.63 -4.26
C LYS A 79 -6.48 5.97 -4.25
N VAL A 80 -5.63 5.01 -4.63
CA VAL A 80 -4.19 5.20 -4.75
C VAL A 80 -3.88 6.21 -5.88
N ALA A 81 -4.57 6.12 -7.02
CA ALA A 81 -4.41 7.04 -8.14
C ALA A 81 -4.48 8.51 -7.71
N ARG A 82 -5.44 8.86 -6.85
CA ARG A 82 -5.57 10.22 -6.31
C ARG A 82 -4.36 10.67 -5.48
N LEU A 83 -3.71 9.74 -4.78
CA LEU A 83 -2.54 10.05 -3.94
C LEU A 83 -1.27 10.23 -4.79
N VAL A 84 -1.15 9.49 -5.89
CA VAL A 84 0.03 9.53 -6.76
C VAL A 84 -0.15 10.44 -7.99
N GLY A 85 -1.28 11.14 -8.10
CA GLY A 85 -1.56 12.05 -9.21
C GLY A 85 -1.84 11.35 -10.54
N ALA A 86 -2.29 10.08 -10.51
CA ALA A 86 -2.62 9.31 -11.71
C ALA A 86 -4.10 9.47 -12.09
N PRO A 87 -4.46 9.34 -13.38
CA PRO A 87 -5.85 9.39 -13.83
C PRO A 87 -6.70 8.25 -13.23
N PRO A 88 -8.01 8.44 -13.04
CA PRO A 88 -8.92 7.36 -12.66
C PRO A 88 -8.82 6.18 -13.63
N GLY A 89 -8.86 4.95 -13.09
CA GLY A 89 -8.80 3.71 -13.88
C GLY A 89 -7.40 3.32 -14.35
N SER A 90 -6.35 4.13 -14.08
CA SER A 90 -4.97 3.82 -14.50
C SER A 90 -4.15 3.07 -13.48
N VAL A 91 -4.67 2.89 -12.26
CA VAL A 91 -3.99 2.17 -11.18
C VAL A 91 -4.82 0.95 -10.78
N VAL A 92 -4.15 -0.16 -10.57
CA VAL A 92 -4.74 -1.39 -10.05
C VAL A 92 -3.88 -1.93 -8.92
N CYS A 93 -4.52 -2.39 -7.83
CA CYS A 93 -3.82 -3.10 -6.77
C CYS A 93 -3.88 -4.59 -7.04
N ALA A 94 -2.74 -5.21 -7.24
CA ALA A 94 -2.64 -6.63 -7.55
C ALA A 94 -1.35 -7.21 -6.98
N ASP A 95 -1.35 -8.51 -6.72
CA ASP A 95 -0.17 -9.32 -6.37
C ASP A 95 0.71 -8.74 -5.24
N SER A 96 1.99 -9.02 -5.31
CA SER A 96 3.05 -8.44 -4.48
C SER A 96 3.98 -7.56 -5.30
N THR A 97 4.83 -6.77 -4.65
CA THR A 97 5.84 -5.94 -5.31
C THR A 97 6.72 -6.77 -6.23
N SER A 98 7.27 -7.90 -5.76
CA SER A 98 8.15 -8.76 -6.56
C SER A 98 7.48 -9.33 -7.81
N VAL A 99 6.22 -9.79 -7.69
CA VAL A 99 5.45 -10.28 -8.83
C VAL A 99 5.16 -9.16 -9.83
N ASN A 100 4.85 -7.96 -9.36
CA ASN A 100 4.61 -6.81 -10.23
C ASN A 100 5.90 -6.33 -10.91
N VAL A 101 7.04 -6.33 -10.22
CA VAL A 101 8.36 -6.03 -10.81
C VAL A 101 8.65 -7.01 -11.94
N PHE A 102 8.49 -8.32 -11.71
CA PHE A 102 8.63 -9.32 -12.76
C PHE A 102 7.73 -9.06 -13.97
N LYS A 103 6.44 -8.81 -13.73
CA LYS A 103 5.48 -8.55 -14.82
C LYS A 103 5.86 -7.32 -15.64
N VAL A 104 6.27 -6.23 -14.98
CA VAL A 104 6.63 -4.98 -15.64
C VAL A 104 7.93 -5.13 -16.43
N LEU A 105 8.95 -5.79 -15.86
CA LEU A 105 10.22 -6.04 -16.55
C LEU A 105 10.01 -6.95 -17.78
N ALA A 106 9.29 -8.06 -17.62
CA ALA A 106 8.99 -8.96 -18.73
C ALA A 106 8.22 -8.25 -19.86
N ALA A 107 7.22 -7.45 -19.50
CA ALA A 107 6.47 -6.65 -20.47
C ALA A 107 7.34 -5.61 -21.17
N ALA A 108 8.21 -4.90 -20.45
CA ALA A 108 9.10 -3.89 -21.00
C ALA A 108 10.11 -4.49 -21.99
N LEU A 109 10.71 -5.63 -21.64
CA LEU A 109 11.63 -6.36 -22.51
C LEU A 109 10.91 -6.90 -23.75
N ALA A 110 9.69 -7.39 -23.64
CA ALA A 110 8.89 -7.85 -24.77
C ALA A 110 8.49 -6.71 -25.71
N LEU A 111 8.18 -5.53 -25.18
CA LEU A 111 7.84 -4.33 -25.97
C LEU A 111 9.05 -3.71 -26.66
N ARG A 112 10.25 -3.96 -26.18
CA ARG A 112 11.51 -3.41 -26.69
C ARG A 112 12.57 -4.50 -26.84
N PRO A 113 12.39 -5.46 -27.73
CA PRO A 113 13.27 -6.64 -27.83
C PRO A 113 14.71 -6.30 -28.20
N GLU A 114 14.95 -5.13 -28.77
CA GLU A 114 16.27 -4.58 -29.05
C GLU A 114 17.02 -4.06 -27.81
N ARG A 115 16.29 -3.83 -26.69
CA ARG A 115 16.87 -3.32 -25.45
C ARG A 115 16.92 -4.44 -24.42
N ARG A 116 18.13 -4.97 -24.19
CA ARG A 116 18.35 -6.14 -23.32
C ARG A 116 19.04 -5.81 -22.01
N THR A 117 19.32 -4.54 -21.75
CA THR A 117 19.99 -4.11 -20.52
C THR A 117 18.98 -3.53 -19.56
N ILE A 118 18.96 -4.06 -18.34
CA ILE A 118 18.22 -3.51 -17.20
C ILE A 118 19.20 -2.69 -16.37
N LEU A 119 18.91 -1.41 -16.16
CA LEU A 119 19.70 -0.53 -15.29
C LEU A 119 19.03 -0.46 -13.92
N SER A 120 19.80 -0.71 -12.86
CA SER A 120 19.38 -0.62 -11.48
C SER A 120 20.51 -0.08 -10.60
N GLU A 121 20.22 0.16 -9.32
CA GLU A 121 21.19 0.56 -8.30
C GLU A 121 21.60 -0.65 -7.47
N GLU A 122 22.88 -0.75 -7.09
CA GLU A 122 23.39 -1.82 -6.20
C GLU A 122 22.69 -1.80 -4.81
N GLY A 123 22.30 -0.61 -4.36
CA GLY A 123 21.60 -0.41 -3.08
C GLY A 123 20.10 -0.62 -3.12
N ASN A 124 19.55 -1.07 -4.25
CA ASN A 124 18.12 -1.35 -4.37
C ASN A 124 17.68 -2.52 -3.48
N PHE A 125 16.37 -2.67 -3.27
CA PHE A 125 15.86 -3.76 -2.44
C PHE A 125 16.28 -5.12 -3.03
N PRO A 126 16.86 -6.04 -2.24
CA PRO A 126 17.49 -7.24 -2.79
C PRO A 126 16.61 -8.10 -3.68
N THR A 127 15.31 -8.22 -3.34
CA THR A 127 14.35 -9.01 -4.12
C THR A 127 14.16 -8.45 -5.52
N ASP A 128 14.22 -7.13 -5.69
CA ASP A 128 14.06 -6.49 -7.01
C ASP A 128 15.25 -6.80 -7.91
N LEU A 129 16.46 -6.84 -7.33
CA LEU A 129 17.66 -7.25 -8.05
C LEU A 129 17.59 -8.73 -8.46
N TYR A 130 17.17 -9.63 -7.55
CA TYR A 130 16.99 -11.05 -7.87
C TYR A 130 15.97 -11.28 -8.99
N VAL A 131 14.87 -10.52 -8.98
CA VAL A 131 13.86 -10.60 -10.06
C VAL A 131 14.43 -10.12 -11.40
N ALA A 132 15.32 -9.11 -11.39
CA ALA A 132 15.94 -8.58 -12.60
C ALA A 132 17.04 -9.50 -13.16
N GLU A 133 17.69 -10.30 -12.29
CA GLU A 133 18.73 -11.27 -12.67
C GLU A 133 18.17 -12.58 -13.24
N GLY A 134 16.96 -13.00 -12.83
CA GLY A 134 16.30 -14.27 -13.22
C GLY A 134 15.46 -14.18 -14.46
#